data_b6d8321881b093d03bc28f4d99fc7341
#
_entry.id   b6d8321881b093d03bc28f4d99fc7341
#
_cell.length_a   1.000
_cell.length_b   1.000
_cell.length_c   1.000
_cell.angle_alpha   90.00
_cell.angle_beta   90.00
_cell.angle_gamma   90.00
#
_symmetry.space_group_name_H-M   'P 1'
#
loop_
_entity.id
_entity.type
_entity.pdbx_description
1 polymer ?
#
loop_
_entity_poly.entity_id
_entity_poly.type
_entity_poly.pdbx_seq_one_letter_code
_entity_poly.pdbx_strand_id
1 'polypeptide(L)'
;PGTPPAPEALQQQLAALDTSGLLTADGAAAATAYSILDASTGEVLASRNAAQPLIPASNTKTLTAVAVMNAFDGDERFATRVVAPDPSSIVLVGGGDPLLRAEPVPEGSYPAPASLRELAEATAAALTESGTTTVSLGYDASLFTGDGWAPTWPETYRDQVTPISALWADEGRVDGVRSRTPALAAAQLFARQLTELGVTVSAEPTAAAASGPELARVESEPVHVLVEQAMLRSNNSFTELLGFQLAARTGHPTTFEGSTAAIAEQLTALGLWEDTAHLDDASGLSRTNVFSANLLARANLHLLRTPRLTAILDGLPVAGVTGTLADRFSDPVSSAARGVARAKTGTLSFVSSLAGTTVTRDGALVVYAVLANGQVSGWEAKVWEDRVVGVLTGCGC
;
A
#
# COMPACT_ATOMS: atom_id res chain seq x y z
N PRO A 1 0.42 -32.09 -4.00
CA PRO A 1 0.34 -30.98 -4.95
C PRO A 1 -0.51 -31.45 -6.14
N GLY A 2 -1.46 -30.59 -6.56
CA GLY A 2 -2.29 -30.91 -7.74
C GLY A 2 -1.48 -30.89 -9.03
N THR A 3 -2.07 -31.40 -10.11
CA THR A 3 -1.45 -31.39 -11.43
C THR A 3 -1.62 -30.00 -12.06
N PRO A 4 -0.55 -29.32 -12.49
CA PRO A 4 -0.68 -28.04 -13.17
C PRO A 4 -1.35 -28.23 -14.54
N PRO A 5 -2.04 -27.19 -15.06
CA PRO A 5 -2.61 -27.21 -16.39
C PRO A 5 -1.56 -27.50 -17.46
N ALA A 6 -1.97 -28.22 -18.51
CA ALA A 6 -1.11 -28.38 -19.69
C ALA A 6 -0.93 -27.01 -20.39
N PRO A 7 0.31 -26.53 -20.60
CA PRO A 7 0.56 -25.17 -21.10
C PRO A 7 -0.15 -24.86 -22.41
N GLU A 8 -0.13 -25.79 -23.36
CA GLU A 8 -0.76 -25.59 -24.69
C GLU A 8 -2.29 -25.44 -24.57
N ALA A 9 -2.94 -26.31 -23.77
CA ALA A 9 -4.39 -26.26 -23.58
C ALA A 9 -4.81 -24.97 -22.83
N LEU A 10 -4.08 -24.59 -21.81
CA LEU A 10 -4.32 -23.35 -21.09
C LEU A 10 -4.15 -22.12 -22.01
N GLN A 11 -3.05 -22.07 -22.78
CA GLN A 11 -2.80 -20.97 -23.71
C GLN A 11 -3.91 -20.85 -24.76
N GLN A 12 -4.44 -21.94 -25.26
CA GLN A 12 -5.57 -21.95 -26.21
C GLN A 12 -6.84 -21.40 -25.59
N GLN A 13 -7.19 -21.80 -24.35
CA GLN A 13 -8.37 -21.30 -23.65
C GLN A 13 -8.27 -19.80 -23.37
N LEU A 14 -7.10 -19.33 -22.96
CA LEU A 14 -6.86 -17.91 -22.69
C LEU A 14 -6.88 -17.07 -23.97
N ALA A 15 -6.36 -17.60 -25.07
CA ALA A 15 -6.37 -16.93 -26.37
C ALA A 15 -7.79 -16.80 -26.95
N ALA A 16 -8.71 -17.71 -26.58
CA ALA A 16 -10.11 -17.69 -27.01
C ALA A 16 -10.97 -16.68 -26.24
N LEU A 17 -10.46 -16.07 -25.16
CA LEU A 17 -11.19 -15.03 -24.43
C LEU A 17 -11.42 -13.80 -25.30
N ASP A 18 -12.66 -13.31 -25.32
CA ASP A 18 -13.04 -12.12 -26.08
C ASP A 18 -12.34 -10.87 -25.52
N THR A 19 -11.62 -10.19 -26.38
CA THR A 19 -10.93 -8.91 -26.13
C THR A 19 -11.47 -7.78 -27.01
N SER A 20 -12.55 -8.01 -27.75
CA SER A 20 -13.11 -7.03 -28.70
C SER A 20 -13.60 -5.74 -28.01
N GLY A 21 -13.94 -5.79 -26.73
CA GLY A 21 -14.30 -4.62 -25.92
C GLY A 21 -13.09 -3.85 -25.37
N LEU A 22 -11.87 -4.36 -25.50
CA LEU A 22 -10.65 -3.70 -25.03
C LEU A 22 -10.07 -2.78 -26.11
N LEU A 23 -10.75 -1.66 -26.33
CA LEU A 23 -10.41 -0.70 -27.37
C LEU A 23 -9.89 0.61 -26.75
N THR A 24 -8.93 1.22 -27.44
CA THR A 24 -8.45 2.58 -27.17
C THR A 24 -9.43 3.63 -27.71
N ALA A 25 -9.22 4.90 -27.39
CA ALA A 25 -10.12 5.99 -27.80
C ALA A 25 -10.23 6.17 -29.33
N ASP A 26 -9.21 5.75 -30.09
CA ASP A 26 -9.19 5.75 -31.56
C ASP A 26 -9.67 4.42 -32.16
N GLY A 27 -10.17 3.51 -31.33
CA GLY A 27 -10.72 2.21 -31.77
C GLY A 27 -9.69 1.10 -32.03
N ALA A 28 -8.42 1.35 -31.74
CA ALA A 28 -7.39 0.30 -31.82
C ALA A 28 -7.50 -0.67 -30.62
N ALA A 29 -6.86 -1.84 -30.72
CA ALA A 29 -6.78 -2.76 -29.60
C ALA A 29 -5.91 -2.19 -28.47
N ALA A 30 -6.40 -2.25 -27.23
CA ALA A 30 -5.64 -1.88 -26.05
C ALA A 30 -4.45 -2.83 -25.83
N ALA A 31 -3.39 -2.33 -25.19
CA ALA A 31 -2.26 -3.16 -24.82
C ALA A 31 -2.66 -4.13 -23.71
N THR A 32 -2.49 -5.42 -23.93
CA THR A 32 -2.79 -6.49 -22.96
C THR A 32 -1.59 -7.38 -22.73
N ALA A 33 -1.34 -7.72 -21.48
CA ALA A 33 -0.28 -8.65 -21.09
C ALA A 33 -0.75 -9.59 -20.00
N TYR A 34 -0.24 -10.81 -19.97
CA TYR A 34 -0.33 -11.69 -18.81
C TYR A 34 0.89 -12.62 -18.71
N SER A 35 1.19 -13.04 -17.50
CA SER A 35 2.16 -14.07 -17.16
C SER A 35 1.56 -14.98 -16.09
N ILE A 36 1.57 -16.28 -16.32
CA ILE A 36 0.98 -17.30 -15.46
C ILE A 36 2.04 -18.35 -15.16
N LEU A 37 2.31 -18.58 -13.89
CA LEU A 37 3.36 -19.48 -13.41
C LEU A 37 2.79 -20.59 -12.56
N ASP A 38 3.35 -21.79 -12.71
CA ASP A 38 3.20 -22.85 -11.71
C ASP A 38 3.89 -22.42 -10.40
N ALA A 39 3.15 -22.38 -9.29
CA ALA A 39 3.69 -21.96 -8.01
C ALA A 39 4.74 -22.95 -7.44
N SER A 40 4.70 -24.23 -7.83
CA SER A 40 5.63 -25.26 -7.35
C SER A 40 6.98 -25.20 -8.07
N THR A 41 6.97 -25.14 -9.40
CA THR A 41 8.17 -25.14 -10.23
C THR A 41 8.67 -23.74 -10.57
N GLY A 42 7.77 -22.77 -10.74
CA GLY A 42 8.05 -21.43 -11.26
C GLY A 42 8.06 -21.39 -12.80
N GLU A 43 7.71 -22.49 -13.45
CA GLU A 43 7.62 -22.54 -14.90
C GLU A 43 6.45 -21.73 -15.45
N VAL A 44 6.63 -21.15 -16.63
CA VAL A 44 5.58 -20.39 -17.32
C VAL A 44 4.59 -21.38 -17.94
N LEU A 45 3.33 -21.30 -17.47
CA LEU A 45 2.23 -22.10 -18.00
C LEU A 45 1.55 -21.42 -19.20
N ALA A 46 1.43 -20.10 -19.17
CA ALA A 46 0.92 -19.32 -20.30
C ALA A 46 1.41 -17.86 -20.21
N SER A 47 1.54 -17.21 -21.35
CA SER A 47 1.94 -15.79 -21.39
C SER A 47 1.46 -15.08 -22.65
N ARG A 48 1.24 -13.77 -22.53
CA ARG A 48 0.99 -12.84 -23.65
C ARG A 48 1.73 -11.55 -23.34
N ASN A 49 2.60 -11.09 -24.24
CA ASN A 49 3.34 -9.83 -24.10
C ASN A 49 3.97 -9.64 -22.69
N ALA A 50 4.36 -10.76 -22.06
CA ALA A 50 4.65 -10.80 -20.62
C ALA A 50 5.87 -9.97 -20.21
N ALA A 51 6.78 -9.67 -21.15
CA ALA A 51 7.94 -8.79 -20.93
C ALA A 51 7.66 -7.32 -21.28
N GLN A 52 6.47 -7.00 -21.82
CA GLN A 52 6.12 -5.62 -22.17
C GLN A 52 5.92 -4.79 -20.89
N PRO A 53 6.63 -3.64 -20.73
CA PRO A 53 6.37 -2.75 -19.61
C PRO A 53 5.03 -2.03 -19.81
N LEU A 54 4.16 -2.15 -18.81
CA LEU A 54 2.84 -1.53 -18.76
C LEU A 54 2.64 -0.83 -17.41
N ILE A 55 1.73 0.13 -17.36
CA ILE A 55 1.36 0.83 -16.13
C ILE A 55 0.62 -0.17 -15.22
N PRO A 56 1.13 -0.45 -14.02
CA PRO A 56 0.56 -1.46 -13.12
C PRO A 56 -0.53 -0.92 -12.20
N ALA A 57 -0.68 0.40 -12.11
CA ALA A 57 -1.49 1.06 -11.11
C ALA A 57 -1.17 0.50 -9.70
N SER A 58 -2.18 0.22 -8.86
CA SER A 58 -1.97 -0.24 -7.48
C SER A 58 -1.35 -1.63 -7.32
N ASN A 59 -1.04 -2.35 -8.40
CA ASN A 59 -0.17 -3.54 -8.29
C ASN A 59 1.29 -3.18 -7.94
N THR A 60 1.70 -1.91 -8.10
CA THR A 60 2.94 -1.37 -7.51
C THR A 60 3.03 -1.65 -6.01
N LYS A 61 1.91 -1.59 -5.28
CA LYS A 61 1.86 -1.84 -3.83
C LYS A 61 2.37 -3.21 -3.42
N THR A 62 2.20 -4.22 -4.28
CA THR A 62 2.76 -5.56 -4.04
C THR A 62 4.29 -5.52 -4.01
N LEU A 63 4.90 -4.78 -4.92
CA LEU A 63 6.36 -4.63 -4.99
C LEU A 63 6.90 -3.84 -3.78
N THR A 64 6.22 -2.75 -3.43
CA THR A 64 6.55 -1.97 -2.23
C THR A 64 6.43 -2.82 -0.97
N ALA A 65 5.36 -3.59 -0.82
CA ALA A 65 5.14 -4.49 0.32
C ALA A 65 6.25 -5.56 0.42
N VAL A 66 6.65 -6.16 -0.71
CA VAL A 66 7.78 -7.11 -0.76
C VAL A 66 9.08 -6.44 -0.30
N ALA A 67 9.38 -5.25 -0.80
CA ALA A 67 10.58 -4.51 -0.45
C ALA A 67 10.60 -4.13 1.04
N VAL A 68 9.49 -3.63 1.58
CA VAL A 68 9.33 -3.28 3.00
C VAL A 68 9.54 -4.53 3.87
N MET A 69 8.82 -5.61 3.61
CA MET A 69 8.94 -6.85 4.38
C MET A 69 10.29 -7.55 4.18
N ASN A 70 11.06 -7.19 3.16
CA ASN A 70 12.43 -7.66 3.01
C ASN A 70 13.41 -6.92 3.94
N ALA A 71 13.19 -5.63 4.19
CA ALA A 71 14.06 -4.76 4.97
C ALA A 71 13.72 -4.70 6.46
N PHE A 72 12.46 -4.96 6.84
CA PHE A 72 11.98 -4.97 8.22
C PHE A 72 11.74 -6.40 8.72
N ASP A 73 11.90 -6.62 10.02
CA ASP A 73 11.64 -7.93 10.66
C ASP A 73 10.15 -8.25 10.79
N GLY A 74 9.28 -7.27 10.52
CA GLY A 74 7.82 -7.43 10.58
C GLY A 74 7.21 -7.02 11.92
N ASP A 75 7.89 -7.24 13.05
CA ASP A 75 7.42 -6.89 14.40
C ASP A 75 7.82 -5.47 14.83
N GLU A 76 8.64 -4.80 14.04
CA GLU A 76 9.06 -3.42 14.29
C GLU A 76 7.85 -2.48 14.29
N ARG A 77 7.95 -1.40 15.10
CA ARG A 77 6.88 -0.41 15.27
C ARG A 77 7.44 1.00 15.11
N PHE A 78 6.61 1.91 14.67
CA PHE A 78 6.95 3.33 14.53
C PHE A 78 6.38 4.12 15.70
N ALA A 79 7.20 4.96 16.33
CA ALA A 79 6.81 5.67 17.54
C ALA A 79 6.43 7.13 17.23
N THR A 80 5.22 7.53 17.60
CA THR A 80 4.84 8.94 17.73
C THR A 80 5.05 9.32 19.19
N ARG A 81 5.76 10.43 19.45
CA ARG A 81 6.22 10.76 20.79
C ARG A 81 6.13 12.24 21.08
N VAL A 82 6.19 12.58 22.36
CA VAL A 82 6.31 13.96 22.83
C VAL A 82 7.63 14.09 23.58
N VAL A 83 8.41 15.13 23.24
CA VAL A 83 9.65 15.47 23.93
C VAL A 83 9.53 16.86 24.56
N ALA A 84 10.31 17.14 25.60
CA ALA A 84 10.34 18.42 26.30
C ALA A 84 11.72 19.07 26.17
N PRO A 85 11.92 20.05 25.28
CA PRO A 85 13.13 20.87 25.23
C PRO A 85 13.42 21.61 26.53
N ASP A 86 12.36 22.09 27.20
CA ASP A 86 12.38 22.74 28.49
C ASP A 86 11.03 22.50 29.25
N PRO A 87 10.91 22.86 30.54
CA PRO A 87 9.72 22.56 31.35
C PRO A 87 8.39 23.17 30.85
N SER A 88 8.45 24.18 29.98
CA SER A 88 7.28 24.90 29.45
C SER A 88 7.06 24.70 27.95
N SER A 89 7.88 23.91 27.34
CA SER A 89 7.82 23.65 25.89
C SER A 89 7.80 22.14 25.60
N ILE A 90 6.89 21.71 24.75
CA ILE A 90 6.81 20.33 24.28
C ILE A 90 6.78 20.29 22.75
N VAL A 91 7.28 19.21 22.18
CA VAL A 91 7.28 18.97 20.72
C VAL A 91 6.65 17.61 20.43
N LEU A 92 5.58 17.61 19.64
CA LEU A 92 4.97 16.39 19.09
C LEU A 92 5.79 15.90 17.89
N VAL A 93 6.35 14.70 17.99
CA VAL A 93 7.28 14.15 16.99
C VAL A 93 6.59 13.02 16.24
N GLY A 94 6.47 13.17 14.92
CA GLY A 94 5.93 12.15 14.05
C GLY A 94 6.91 11.03 13.79
N GLY A 95 6.46 9.80 13.98
CA GLY A 95 7.23 8.57 13.70
C GLY A 95 6.91 7.93 12.36
N GLY A 96 6.01 8.50 11.56
CA GLY A 96 5.59 7.93 10.28
C GLY A 96 4.69 6.70 10.45
N ASP A 97 3.80 6.70 11.44
CA ASP A 97 2.76 5.68 11.58
C ASP A 97 1.60 5.97 10.61
N PRO A 98 1.37 5.11 9.59
CA PRO A 98 0.30 5.32 8.63
C PRO A 98 -1.11 5.13 9.22
N LEU A 99 -1.24 4.40 10.32
CA LEU A 99 -2.52 4.08 10.97
C LEU A 99 -2.87 4.98 12.15
N LEU A 100 -2.00 5.89 12.57
CA LEU A 100 -2.25 6.75 13.74
C LEU A 100 -3.62 7.41 13.67
N ARG A 101 -4.40 7.26 14.74
CA ARG A 101 -5.78 7.77 14.84
C ARG A 101 -5.85 9.06 15.65
N ALA A 102 -6.92 9.82 15.44
CA ALA A 102 -7.29 10.92 16.34
C ALA A 102 -7.71 10.38 17.72
N GLU A 103 -8.60 9.39 17.71
CA GLU A 103 -9.20 8.78 18.90
C GLU A 103 -8.96 7.26 18.90
N PRO A 104 -8.93 6.60 20.08
CA PRO A 104 -8.75 5.16 20.16
C PRO A 104 -9.91 4.43 19.51
N VAL A 105 -9.62 3.25 18.97
CA VAL A 105 -10.65 2.33 18.46
C VAL A 105 -11.28 1.53 19.61
N PRO A 106 -12.51 0.97 19.43
CA PRO A 106 -13.11 0.11 20.45
C PRO A 106 -12.20 -1.07 20.85
N GLU A 107 -12.24 -1.45 22.12
CA GLU A 107 -11.52 -2.62 22.62
C GLU A 107 -11.87 -3.88 21.80
N GLY A 108 -10.86 -4.68 21.48
CA GLY A 108 -11.01 -5.88 20.64
C GLY A 108 -11.06 -5.60 19.13
N SER A 109 -10.89 -4.35 18.68
CA SER A 109 -10.75 -4.05 17.25
C SER A 109 -9.47 -4.66 16.67
N TYR A 110 -9.54 -5.00 15.38
CA TYR A 110 -8.37 -5.34 14.57
C TYR A 110 -8.39 -4.57 13.25
N PRO A 111 -7.31 -3.87 12.91
CA PRO A 111 -6.15 -3.55 13.78
C PRO A 111 -6.56 -2.66 14.97
N ALA A 112 -5.67 -2.56 15.97
CA ALA A 112 -5.80 -1.70 17.13
C ALA A 112 -4.74 -0.57 17.10
N PRO A 113 -4.83 0.39 16.17
CA PRO A 113 -3.84 1.43 15.99
C PRO A 113 -3.77 2.38 17.19
N ALA A 114 -2.60 2.93 17.44
CA ALA A 114 -2.39 3.99 18.41
C ALA A 114 -3.18 5.26 18.06
N SER A 115 -3.43 6.12 19.05
CA SER A 115 -4.11 7.38 18.87
C SER A 115 -3.39 8.57 19.49
N LEU A 116 -3.64 9.75 18.93
CA LEU A 116 -3.19 11.02 19.53
C LEU A 116 -3.83 11.25 20.89
N ARG A 117 -5.06 10.78 21.11
CA ARG A 117 -5.76 10.87 22.41
C ARG A 117 -4.98 10.14 23.50
N GLU A 118 -4.56 8.89 23.27
CA GLU A 118 -3.74 8.13 24.23
C GLU A 118 -2.40 8.83 24.50
N LEU A 119 -1.77 9.40 23.47
CA LEU A 119 -0.55 10.17 23.62
C LEU A 119 -0.79 11.46 24.42
N ALA A 120 -1.91 12.15 24.20
CA ALA A 120 -2.28 13.35 24.94
C ALA A 120 -2.55 13.05 26.43
N GLU A 121 -3.22 11.95 26.73
CA GLU A 121 -3.46 11.49 28.12
C GLU A 121 -2.15 11.20 28.86
N ALA A 122 -1.25 10.46 28.22
CA ALA A 122 0.07 10.16 28.79
C ALA A 122 0.90 11.44 28.97
N THR A 123 0.85 12.38 28.01
CA THR A 123 1.56 13.67 28.09
C THR A 123 0.99 14.54 29.22
N ALA A 124 -0.34 14.65 29.33
CA ALA A 124 -0.99 15.43 30.37
C ALA A 124 -0.69 14.88 31.78
N ALA A 125 -0.64 13.55 31.94
CA ALA A 125 -0.24 12.91 33.18
C ALA A 125 1.20 13.29 33.59
N ALA A 126 2.17 13.17 32.65
CA ALA A 126 3.58 13.52 32.91
C ALA A 126 3.75 15.02 33.25
N LEU A 127 3.04 15.90 32.57
CA LEU A 127 3.04 17.34 32.86
C LEU A 127 2.44 17.63 34.24
N THR A 128 1.36 16.94 34.62
CA THR A 128 0.73 17.06 35.93
C THR A 128 1.67 16.66 37.05
N GLU A 129 2.40 15.53 36.88
CA GLU A 129 3.41 15.09 37.87
C GLU A 129 4.53 16.12 38.08
N SER A 130 4.90 16.84 37.01
CA SER A 130 5.90 17.92 37.11
C SER A 130 5.32 19.26 37.59
N GLY A 131 4.00 19.36 37.82
CA GLY A 131 3.31 20.59 38.19
C GLY A 131 3.15 21.60 37.05
N THR A 132 3.35 21.18 35.80
CA THR A 132 3.25 22.02 34.61
C THR A 132 1.81 22.02 34.09
N THR A 133 1.17 23.17 34.05
CA THR A 133 -0.22 23.34 33.58
C THR A 133 -0.34 24.09 32.26
N THR A 134 0.74 24.72 31.82
CA THR A 134 0.77 25.54 30.60
C THR A 134 2.05 25.24 29.80
N VAL A 135 1.90 24.98 28.52
CA VAL A 135 3.01 24.68 27.60
C VAL A 135 2.86 25.41 26.28
N SER A 136 3.98 25.66 25.60
CA SER A 136 4.02 25.89 24.17
C SER A 136 4.13 24.55 23.45
N LEU A 137 3.45 24.36 22.33
CA LEU A 137 3.47 23.14 21.53
C LEU A 137 4.14 23.41 20.18
N GLY A 138 5.25 22.69 19.95
CA GLY A 138 5.84 22.52 18.64
C GLY A 138 5.45 21.19 18.01
N TYR A 139 5.73 21.01 16.72
CA TYR A 139 5.64 19.72 16.06
C TYR A 139 6.83 19.48 15.13
N ASP A 140 7.28 18.23 15.07
CA ASP A 140 8.38 17.77 14.24
C ASP A 140 7.92 16.64 13.31
N ALA A 141 7.93 16.90 12.01
CA ALA A 141 7.65 15.91 10.96
C ALA A 141 8.89 15.66 10.08
N SER A 142 10.08 16.06 10.52
CA SER A 142 11.32 16.08 9.75
C SER A 142 11.90 14.69 9.44
N LEU A 143 11.34 13.62 10.01
CA LEU A 143 11.67 12.25 9.60
C LEU A 143 11.50 12.07 8.08
N PHE A 144 10.49 12.70 7.49
CA PHE A 144 10.28 12.74 6.05
C PHE A 144 10.56 14.15 5.52
N THR A 145 11.21 14.23 4.36
CA THR A 145 11.65 15.49 3.78
C THR A 145 10.91 15.82 2.48
N GLY A 146 10.88 17.10 2.10
CA GLY A 146 10.16 17.59 0.94
C GLY A 146 8.73 18.03 1.27
N ASP A 147 7.95 18.33 0.24
CA ASP A 147 6.56 18.82 0.35
C ASP A 147 5.51 17.71 0.47
N GLY A 148 5.95 16.44 0.44
CA GLY A 148 5.08 15.28 0.53
C GLY A 148 4.22 15.03 -0.72
N TRP A 149 4.49 15.70 -1.84
CA TRP A 149 3.74 15.55 -3.09
C TRP A 149 4.67 15.12 -4.22
N ALA A 150 4.38 13.97 -4.86
CA ALA A 150 5.20 13.49 -5.96
C ALA A 150 5.11 14.41 -7.18
N PRO A 151 6.25 14.74 -7.84
CA PRO A 151 6.25 15.60 -9.03
C PRO A 151 5.35 15.10 -10.18
N THR A 152 5.10 13.80 -10.22
CA THR A 152 4.26 13.13 -11.23
C THR A 152 2.78 13.12 -10.88
N TRP A 153 2.39 13.57 -9.68
CA TRP A 153 0.99 13.61 -9.27
C TRP A 153 0.30 14.91 -9.69
N PRO A 154 -0.78 14.84 -10.48
CA PRO A 154 -1.56 16.02 -10.79
C PRO A 154 -2.36 16.48 -9.56
N GLU A 155 -2.72 17.77 -9.52
CA GLU A 155 -3.55 18.35 -8.45
C GLU A 155 -4.91 17.63 -8.28
N THR A 156 -5.42 17.00 -9.33
CA THR A 156 -6.65 16.19 -9.27
C THR A 156 -6.55 14.96 -8.37
N TYR A 157 -5.36 14.60 -7.91
CA TYR A 157 -5.18 13.47 -6.97
C TYR A 157 -5.32 13.87 -5.49
N ARG A 158 -5.67 15.13 -5.19
CA ARG A 158 -5.86 15.61 -3.80
C ARG A 158 -6.95 14.87 -3.03
N ASP A 159 -7.88 14.21 -3.70
CA ASP A 159 -8.89 13.33 -3.09
C ASP A 159 -8.41 11.88 -2.95
N GLN A 160 -7.35 11.48 -3.66
CA GLN A 160 -6.82 10.12 -3.70
C GLN A 160 -5.69 9.88 -2.68
N VAL A 161 -4.94 10.92 -2.33
CA VAL A 161 -3.77 10.84 -1.48
C VAL A 161 -3.58 12.13 -0.66
N THR A 162 -3.19 11.99 0.61
CA THR A 162 -2.76 13.11 1.46
C THR A 162 -1.28 13.38 1.19
N PRO A 163 -0.79 14.63 1.24
CA PRO A 163 0.64 14.91 1.24
C PRO A 163 1.36 14.07 2.29
N ILE A 164 2.43 13.38 1.88
CA ILE A 164 3.13 12.43 2.73
C ILE A 164 3.85 13.18 3.84
N SER A 165 3.61 12.77 5.07
CA SER A 165 4.16 13.41 6.26
C SER A 165 4.44 12.36 7.34
N ALA A 166 5.52 12.53 8.08
CA ALA A 166 5.83 11.68 9.21
C ALA A 166 4.86 11.85 10.40
N LEU A 167 4.09 12.93 10.41
CA LEU A 167 3.08 13.21 11.42
C LEU A 167 1.74 13.47 10.76
N TRP A 168 0.74 12.70 11.14
CA TRP A 168 -0.67 12.91 10.83
C TRP A 168 -1.55 12.16 11.82
N ALA A 169 -2.87 12.31 11.71
CA ALA A 169 -3.87 11.43 12.30
C ALA A 169 -4.98 11.20 11.27
N ASP A 170 -5.66 10.04 11.33
CA ASP A 170 -6.77 9.68 10.43
C ASP A 170 -6.44 9.87 8.95
N GLU A 171 -5.24 9.41 8.52
CA GLU A 171 -4.73 9.58 7.15
C GLU A 171 -4.58 11.06 6.72
N GLY A 172 -4.34 11.96 7.68
CA GLY A 172 -4.26 13.40 7.42
C GLY A 172 -5.59 14.03 7.02
N ARG A 173 -6.72 13.45 7.46
CA ARG A 173 -8.06 14.00 7.22
C ARG A 173 -8.53 14.86 8.38
N VAL A 174 -9.19 15.96 8.04
CA VAL A 174 -9.94 16.81 8.96
C VAL A 174 -11.37 16.86 8.44
N ASP A 175 -12.34 16.49 9.26
CA ASP A 175 -13.76 16.41 8.88
C ASP A 175 -14.00 15.64 7.57
N GLY A 176 -13.24 14.54 7.38
CA GLY A 176 -13.30 13.68 6.21
C GLY A 176 -12.55 14.19 4.96
N VAL A 177 -12.04 15.42 4.98
CA VAL A 177 -11.30 16.04 3.87
C VAL A 177 -9.78 15.92 4.10
N ARG A 178 -9.03 15.56 3.07
CA ARG A 178 -7.56 15.48 3.14
C ARG A 178 -6.94 16.86 3.34
N SER A 179 -6.17 17.02 4.41
CA SER A 179 -5.45 18.26 4.71
C SER A 179 -4.27 18.46 3.76
N ARG A 180 -4.02 19.71 3.40
CA ARG A 180 -2.78 20.09 2.69
C ARG A 180 -1.57 20.21 3.63
N THR A 181 -1.81 20.29 4.93
CA THR A 181 -0.80 20.42 6.00
C THR A 181 -1.08 19.42 7.11
N PRO A 182 -0.94 18.11 6.84
CA PRO A 182 -1.37 17.05 7.77
C PRO A 182 -0.64 17.10 9.13
N ALA A 183 0.65 17.50 9.17
CA ALA A 183 1.39 17.63 10.41
C ALA A 183 0.85 18.74 11.31
N LEU A 184 0.56 19.92 10.74
CA LEU A 184 -0.06 21.01 11.49
C LEU A 184 -1.46 20.61 11.98
N ALA A 185 -2.26 19.98 11.14
CA ALA A 185 -3.59 19.51 11.52
C ALA A 185 -3.55 18.52 12.69
N ALA A 186 -2.61 17.60 12.70
CA ALA A 186 -2.39 16.67 13.81
C ALA A 186 -1.96 17.41 15.10
N ALA A 187 -1.05 18.38 14.99
CA ALA A 187 -0.61 19.18 16.12
C ALA A 187 -1.74 20.04 16.71
N GLN A 188 -2.59 20.62 15.87
CA GLN A 188 -3.79 21.37 16.31
C GLN A 188 -4.80 20.46 17.02
N LEU A 189 -5.01 19.23 16.51
CA LEU A 189 -5.84 18.25 17.18
C LEU A 189 -5.27 17.88 18.55
N PHE A 190 -3.98 17.61 18.63
CA PHE A 190 -3.28 17.26 19.86
C PHE A 190 -3.35 18.41 20.89
N ALA A 191 -3.21 19.68 20.44
CA ALA A 191 -3.38 20.86 21.30
C ALA A 191 -4.79 20.93 21.92
N ARG A 192 -5.84 20.64 21.14
CA ARG A 192 -7.22 20.57 21.64
C ARG A 192 -7.38 19.46 22.68
N GLN A 193 -6.86 18.27 22.39
CA GLN A 193 -6.93 17.13 23.31
C GLN A 193 -6.21 17.40 24.63
N LEU A 194 -5.03 18.05 24.60
CA LEU A 194 -4.35 18.49 25.82
C LEU A 194 -5.19 19.51 26.62
N THR A 195 -5.84 20.44 25.94
CA THR A 195 -6.70 21.46 26.60
C THR A 195 -7.91 20.80 27.27
N GLU A 196 -8.53 19.81 26.65
CA GLU A 196 -9.61 19.02 27.25
C GLU A 196 -9.15 18.25 28.50
N LEU A 197 -7.86 17.87 28.55
CA LEU A 197 -7.22 17.20 29.70
C LEU A 197 -6.67 18.18 30.77
N GLY A 198 -6.94 19.48 30.64
CA GLY A 198 -6.58 20.48 31.60
C GLY A 198 -5.18 21.09 31.43
N VAL A 199 -4.49 20.81 30.33
CA VAL A 199 -3.21 21.46 30.00
C VAL A 199 -3.45 22.61 29.03
N THR A 200 -3.08 23.82 29.40
CA THR A 200 -3.21 25.00 28.55
C THR A 200 -2.09 25.00 27.49
N VAL A 201 -2.46 25.03 26.22
CA VAL A 201 -1.51 25.29 25.12
C VAL A 201 -1.52 26.79 24.82
N SER A 202 -0.38 27.46 25.00
CA SER A 202 -0.29 28.92 25.06
C SER A 202 -0.42 29.64 23.73
N ALA A 203 -0.22 28.93 22.62
CA ALA A 203 -0.28 29.48 21.26
C ALA A 203 -0.58 28.38 20.23
N GLU A 204 -0.84 28.80 19.00
CA GLU A 204 -0.97 27.89 17.85
C GLU A 204 0.31 27.07 17.66
N PRO A 205 0.22 25.74 17.42
CA PRO A 205 1.40 24.91 17.21
C PRO A 205 2.24 25.36 16.02
N THR A 206 3.56 25.35 16.18
CA THR A 206 4.51 25.71 15.13
C THR A 206 5.53 24.59 14.87
N ALA A 207 6.09 24.54 13.68
CA ALA A 207 7.15 23.58 13.36
C ALA A 207 8.37 23.85 14.25
N ALA A 208 8.91 22.79 14.87
CA ALA A 208 10.04 22.86 15.78
C ALA A 208 10.81 21.54 15.74
N ALA A 209 12.13 21.60 15.78
CA ALA A 209 12.97 20.40 15.86
C ALA A 209 12.82 19.70 17.21
N ALA A 210 12.72 18.38 17.21
CA ALA A 210 12.67 17.57 18.42
C ALA A 210 13.97 17.66 19.21
N SER A 211 13.87 17.93 20.50
CA SER A 211 15.02 17.92 21.43
C SER A 211 14.55 17.69 22.87
N GLY A 212 15.46 17.30 23.74
CA GLY A 212 15.15 17.06 25.15
C GLY A 212 14.65 15.65 25.44
N PRO A 213 14.29 15.38 26.71
CA PRO A 213 13.80 14.07 27.13
C PRO A 213 12.41 13.76 26.59
N GLU A 214 12.17 12.46 26.34
CA GLU A 214 10.85 11.95 25.98
C GLU A 214 9.93 11.99 27.20
N LEU A 215 8.73 12.56 27.05
CA LEU A 215 7.69 12.61 28.07
C LEU A 215 6.69 11.47 27.91
N ALA A 216 6.32 11.16 26.67
CA ALA A 216 5.31 10.17 26.36
C ALA A 216 5.54 9.63 24.94
N ARG A 217 5.05 8.41 24.69
CA ARG A 217 5.05 7.78 23.37
C ARG A 217 3.87 6.86 23.19
N VAL A 218 3.47 6.68 21.94
CA VAL A 218 2.63 5.59 21.46
C VAL A 218 3.31 4.92 20.28
N GLU A 219 3.03 3.65 20.06
CA GLU A 219 3.66 2.88 18.99
C GLU A 219 2.62 2.38 18.00
N SER A 220 2.99 2.38 16.73
CA SER A 220 2.15 1.84 15.66
C SER A 220 1.83 0.36 15.87
N GLU A 221 0.90 -0.16 15.09
CA GLU A 221 0.86 -1.59 14.83
C GLU A 221 2.19 -2.07 14.25
N PRO A 222 2.55 -3.37 14.39
CA PRO A 222 3.78 -3.88 13.80
C PRO A 222 3.74 -3.79 12.27
N VAL A 223 4.92 -3.69 11.66
CA VAL A 223 5.05 -3.46 10.20
C VAL A 223 4.27 -4.49 9.38
N HIS A 224 4.20 -5.77 9.81
CA HIS A 224 3.43 -6.77 9.09
C HIS A 224 1.92 -6.44 9.05
N VAL A 225 1.35 -5.89 10.14
CA VAL A 225 -0.06 -5.43 10.16
C VAL A 225 -0.23 -4.19 9.28
N LEU A 226 0.72 -3.24 9.33
CA LEU A 226 0.68 -2.05 8.48
C LEU A 226 0.68 -2.43 6.99
N VAL A 227 1.50 -3.38 6.60
CA VAL A 227 1.56 -3.91 5.23
C VAL A 227 0.27 -4.62 4.84
N GLU A 228 -0.27 -5.51 5.70
CA GLU A 228 -1.58 -6.15 5.50
C GLU A 228 -2.67 -5.11 5.22
N GLN A 229 -2.77 -4.08 6.07
CA GLN A 229 -3.78 -3.04 5.95
C GLN A 229 -3.60 -2.16 4.69
N ALA A 230 -2.36 -1.88 4.30
CA ALA A 230 -2.06 -1.17 3.05
C ALA A 230 -2.54 -1.95 1.81
N MET A 231 -2.36 -3.27 1.82
CA MET A 231 -2.78 -4.16 0.74
C MET A 231 -4.30 -4.32 0.68
N LEU A 232 -4.93 -4.63 1.83
CA LEU A 232 -6.38 -4.88 1.94
C LEU A 232 -7.21 -3.65 1.52
N ARG A 233 -6.82 -2.47 1.99
CA ARG A 233 -7.51 -1.21 1.69
C ARG A 233 -7.07 -0.60 0.36
N SER A 234 -6.00 -1.12 -0.23
CA SER A 234 -5.34 -0.49 -1.41
C SER A 234 -5.04 1.01 -1.17
N ASN A 235 -4.61 1.35 0.04
CA ASN A 235 -4.48 2.75 0.46
C ASN A 235 -3.18 3.36 -0.08
N ASN A 236 -3.30 4.44 -0.86
CA ASN A 236 -2.17 5.11 -1.48
C ASN A 236 -1.27 5.75 -0.43
N SER A 237 -1.85 6.54 0.46
CA SER A 237 -1.11 7.27 1.49
C SER A 237 -0.32 6.33 2.42
N PHE A 238 -0.91 5.20 2.82
CA PHE A 238 -0.24 4.20 3.64
C PHE A 238 0.99 3.63 2.95
N THR A 239 0.82 3.26 1.68
CA THR A 239 1.92 2.63 0.93
C THR A 239 3.06 3.60 0.70
N GLU A 240 2.76 4.88 0.45
CA GLU A 240 3.81 5.91 0.35
C GLU A 240 4.57 6.07 1.67
N LEU A 241 3.86 6.14 2.82
CA LEU A 241 4.54 6.20 4.11
C LEU A 241 5.46 4.99 4.33
N LEU A 242 5.01 3.79 3.99
CA LEU A 242 5.85 2.60 4.09
C LEU A 242 7.07 2.68 3.17
N GLY A 243 6.94 3.25 1.99
CA GLY A 243 8.07 3.52 1.10
C GLY A 243 9.07 4.53 1.70
N PHE A 244 8.59 5.59 2.35
CA PHE A 244 9.44 6.56 3.06
C PHE A 244 10.12 5.94 4.30
N GLN A 245 9.41 5.07 5.03
CA GLN A 245 10.01 4.28 6.12
C GLN A 245 11.11 3.35 5.60
N LEU A 246 10.88 2.71 4.45
CA LEU A 246 11.89 1.90 3.81
C LEU A 246 13.13 2.73 3.44
N ALA A 247 12.95 3.92 2.87
CA ALA A 247 14.06 4.83 2.58
C ALA A 247 14.84 5.17 3.85
N ALA A 248 14.16 5.54 4.94
CA ALA A 248 14.79 5.81 6.23
C ALA A 248 15.58 4.59 6.75
N ARG A 249 14.98 3.40 6.67
CA ARG A 249 15.59 2.14 7.13
C ARG A 249 16.85 1.78 6.38
N THR A 250 16.89 2.04 5.08
CA THR A 250 18.00 1.66 4.18
C THR A 250 19.01 2.78 3.96
N GLY A 251 18.84 3.93 4.62
CA GLY A 251 19.77 5.06 4.54
C GLY A 251 19.65 5.91 3.27
N HIS A 252 18.53 5.78 2.55
CA HIS A 252 18.18 6.66 1.44
C HIS A 252 17.57 7.97 1.95
N PRO A 253 17.59 9.05 1.17
CA PRO A 253 16.82 10.26 1.46
C PRO A 253 15.33 9.91 1.65
N THR A 254 14.68 10.50 2.65
CA THR A 254 13.27 10.26 2.94
C THR A 254 12.36 11.13 2.07
N THR A 255 12.47 10.93 0.77
CA THR A 255 11.75 11.58 -0.33
C THR A 255 11.13 10.52 -1.25
N PHE A 256 10.29 10.92 -2.21
CA PHE A 256 9.79 9.99 -3.25
C PHE A 256 10.92 9.29 -4.00
N GLU A 257 11.94 10.04 -4.38
CA GLU A 257 13.10 9.53 -5.11
C GLU A 257 13.89 8.51 -4.27
N GLY A 258 14.13 8.80 -2.99
CA GLY A 258 14.79 7.85 -2.10
C GLY A 258 13.91 6.63 -1.78
N SER A 259 12.61 6.81 -1.65
CA SER A 259 11.65 5.71 -1.49
C SER A 259 11.68 4.74 -2.68
N THR A 260 11.58 5.26 -3.89
CA THR A 260 11.60 4.43 -5.11
C THR A 260 12.96 3.77 -5.35
N ALA A 261 14.07 4.47 -5.04
CA ALA A 261 15.41 3.90 -5.06
C ALA A 261 15.56 2.74 -4.07
N ALA A 262 15.07 2.90 -2.84
CA ALA A 262 15.10 1.85 -1.83
C ALA A 262 14.26 0.63 -2.25
N ILE A 263 13.08 0.83 -2.83
CA ILE A 263 12.24 -0.25 -3.36
C ILE A 263 12.99 -1.01 -4.47
N ALA A 264 13.55 -0.30 -5.44
CA ALA A 264 14.29 -0.91 -6.55
C ALA A 264 15.52 -1.69 -6.07
N GLU A 265 16.24 -1.17 -5.08
CA GLU A 265 17.39 -1.84 -4.46
C GLU A 265 16.99 -3.16 -3.80
N GLN A 266 15.92 -3.17 -2.97
CA GLN A 266 15.44 -4.38 -2.32
C GLN A 266 14.97 -5.42 -3.34
N LEU A 267 14.26 -5.02 -4.38
CA LEU A 267 13.79 -5.92 -5.43
C LEU A 267 14.96 -6.45 -6.28
N THR A 268 15.99 -5.64 -6.50
CA THR A 268 17.24 -6.07 -7.18
C THR A 268 17.97 -7.13 -6.36
N ALA A 269 18.09 -6.93 -5.06
CA ALA A 269 18.71 -7.91 -4.15
C ALA A 269 17.97 -9.25 -4.14
N LEU A 270 16.65 -9.24 -4.38
CA LEU A 270 15.80 -10.43 -4.52
C LEU A 270 15.82 -11.02 -5.95
N GLY A 271 16.52 -10.42 -6.90
CA GLY A 271 16.54 -10.83 -8.31
C GLY A 271 15.20 -10.63 -9.03
N LEU A 272 14.35 -9.72 -8.52
CA LEU A 272 13.04 -9.42 -9.09
C LEU A 272 13.04 -8.23 -10.04
N TRP A 273 13.92 -7.24 -9.82
CA TRP A 273 13.97 -6.02 -10.63
C TRP A 273 14.35 -6.30 -12.08
N GLU A 274 13.75 -5.58 -13.02
CA GLU A 274 14.01 -5.66 -14.46
C GLU A 274 14.49 -4.30 -14.98
N ASP A 275 15.38 -4.29 -15.97
CA ASP A 275 15.93 -3.06 -16.56
C ASP A 275 14.87 -2.15 -17.20
N THR A 276 13.74 -2.74 -17.59
CA THR A 276 12.59 -2.00 -18.17
C THR A 276 11.62 -1.45 -17.11
N ALA A 277 11.84 -1.78 -15.84
CA ALA A 277 10.99 -1.32 -14.74
C ALA A 277 11.32 0.13 -14.36
N HIS A 278 10.30 0.91 -14.02
CA HIS A 278 10.44 2.27 -13.55
C HIS A 278 9.42 2.60 -12.46
N LEU A 279 9.88 3.34 -11.45
CA LEU A 279 9.07 3.81 -10.31
C LEU A 279 9.28 5.32 -10.07
N ASP A 280 8.18 6.05 -9.89
CA ASP A 280 8.16 7.42 -9.39
C ASP A 280 7.41 7.57 -8.07
N ASP A 281 6.64 6.54 -7.68
CA ASP A 281 5.99 6.47 -6.36
C ASP A 281 5.85 5.01 -5.89
N ALA A 282 5.53 4.83 -4.64
CA ALA A 282 5.39 3.52 -4.01
C ALA A 282 3.96 2.92 -4.16
N SER A 283 2.96 3.74 -4.45
CA SER A 283 1.54 3.34 -4.43
C SER A 283 0.98 2.96 -5.80
N GLY A 284 1.61 3.41 -6.90
CA GLY A 284 1.11 3.21 -8.25
C GLY A 284 0.12 4.28 -8.72
N LEU A 285 0.09 5.44 -8.08
CA LEU A 285 -0.65 6.60 -8.57
C LEU A 285 0.02 7.24 -9.78
N SER A 286 1.36 7.23 -9.81
CA SER A 286 2.13 7.76 -10.93
C SER A 286 1.88 6.94 -12.19
N ARG A 287 1.54 7.65 -13.26
CA ARG A 287 1.30 7.02 -14.57
C ARG A 287 2.59 6.68 -15.33
N THR A 288 3.72 7.07 -14.79
CA THR A 288 5.05 6.76 -15.30
C THR A 288 5.64 5.50 -14.67
N ASN A 289 5.05 4.97 -13.58
CA ASN A 289 5.39 3.63 -13.11
C ASN A 289 5.08 2.59 -14.19
N VAL A 290 6.05 1.76 -14.53
CA VAL A 290 5.87 0.67 -15.50
C VAL A 290 6.56 -0.61 -15.05
N PHE A 291 5.87 -1.74 -15.22
CA PHE A 291 6.37 -3.09 -14.94
C PHE A 291 5.89 -4.07 -15.99
N SER A 292 6.62 -5.16 -16.15
CA SER A 292 6.18 -6.30 -16.95
C SER A 292 5.22 -7.20 -16.16
N ALA A 293 4.37 -7.96 -16.86
CA ALA A 293 3.58 -9.02 -16.24
C ALA A 293 4.47 -10.11 -15.62
N ASN A 294 5.65 -10.35 -16.19
CA ASN A 294 6.64 -11.29 -15.65
C ASN A 294 7.12 -10.84 -14.27
N LEU A 295 7.51 -9.59 -14.12
CA LEU A 295 7.99 -9.05 -12.84
C LEU A 295 6.91 -9.21 -11.76
N LEU A 296 5.66 -8.82 -12.05
CA LEU A 296 4.55 -8.94 -11.10
C LEU A 296 4.22 -10.39 -10.76
N ALA A 297 4.25 -11.31 -11.72
CA ALA A 297 4.05 -12.74 -11.47
C ALA A 297 5.18 -13.33 -10.62
N ARG A 298 6.44 -13.00 -10.91
CA ARG A 298 7.60 -13.43 -10.11
C ARG A 298 7.58 -12.89 -8.70
N ALA A 299 7.12 -11.64 -8.50
CA ALA A 299 6.95 -11.07 -7.17
C ALA A 299 5.88 -11.83 -6.38
N ASN A 300 4.73 -12.15 -6.97
CA ASN A 300 3.70 -12.96 -6.33
C ASN A 300 4.18 -14.41 -6.05
N LEU A 301 5.00 -14.99 -6.93
CA LEU A 301 5.63 -16.29 -6.67
C LEU A 301 6.60 -16.24 -5.50
N HIS A 302 7.38 -15.16 -5.38
CA HIS A 302 8.26 -14.92 -4.24
C HIS A 302 7.48 -14.80 -2.93
N LEU A 303 6.32 -14.12 -2.93
CA LEU A 303 5.41 -14.05 -1.79
C LEU A 303 5.02 -15.44 -1.28
N LEU A 304 4.56 -16.30 -2.19
CA LEU A 304 4.11 -17.66 -1.83
C LEU A 304 5.23 -18.54 -1.25
N ARG A 305 6.46 -18.34 -1.70
CA ARG A 305 7.61 -19.15 -1.31
C ARG A 305 8.36 -18.64 -0.08
N THR A 306 7.96 -17.48 0.44
CA THR A 306 8.67 -16.80 1.53
C THR A 306 7.75 -16.64 2.74
N PRO A 307 7.83 -17.52 3.76
CA PRO A 307 6.89 -17.52 4.89
C PRO A 307 6.74 -16.18 5.61
N ARG A 308 7.82 -15.40 5.75
CA ARG A 308 7.76 -14.07 6.40
C ARG A 308 6.92 -13.04 5.65
N LEU A 309 6.54 -13.31 4.39
CA LEU A 309 5.72 -12.42 3.55
C LEU A 309 4.22 -12.77 3.63
N THR A 310 3.79 -13.67 4.51
CA THR A 310 2.40 -14.12 4.65
C THR A 310 1.44 -12.94 4.87
N ALA A 311 1.83 -11.91 5.62
CA ALA A 311 1.02 -10.73 5.85
C ALA A 311 0.57 -10.02 4.55
N ILE A 312 1.40 -10.06 3.50
CA ILE A 312 1.04 -9.52 2.19
C ILE A 312 -0.07 -10.36 1.56
N LEU A 313 0.01 -11.69 1.65
CA LEU A 313 -1.02 -12.61 1.15
C LEU A 313 -2.34 -12.45 1.91
N ASP A 314 -2.28 -12.26 3.24
CA ASP A 314 -3.45 -12.04 4.09
C ASP A 314 -4.16 -10.72 3.73
N GLY A 315 -3.41 -9.71 3.33
CA GLY A 315 -3.93 -8.44 2.83
C GLY A 315 -4.49 -8.49 1.39
N LEU A 316 -4.35 -9.60 0.65
CA LEU A 316 -4.93 -9.69 -0.69
C LEU A 316 -6.45 -9.96 -0.63
N PRO A 317 -7.28 -9.14 -1.29
CA PRO A 317 -8.70 -9.41 -1.45
C PRO A 317 -9.01 -10.78 -2.04
N VAL A 318 -10.10 -11.40 -1.56
CA VAL A 318 -10.61 -12.67 -2.06
C VAL A 318 -11.68 -12.42 -3.11
N ALA A 319 -11.56 -13.08 -4.26
CA ALA A 319 -12.47 -12.97 -5.39
C ALA A 319 -13.94 -13.19 -4.98
N GLY A 320 -14.79 -12.21 -5.24
CA GLY A 320 -16.22 -12.22 -4.93
C GLY A 320 -16.58 -12.23 -3.44
N VAL A 321 -15.63 -11.90 -2.53
CA VAL A 321 -15.83 -11.97 -1.06
C VAL A 321 -15.37 -10.72 -0.33
N THR A 322 -14.11 -10.26 -0.52
CA THR A 322 -13.56 -9.18 0.29
C THR A 322 -12.94 -8.05 -0.52
N GLY A 323 -12.85 -6.88 0.12
CA GLY A 323 -12.11 -5.72 -0.37
C GLY A 323 -12.51 -5.29 -1.78
N THR A 324 -11.52 -4.93 -2.59
CA THR A 324 -11.74 -4.45 -3.98
C THR A 324 -12.23 -5.52 -4.95
N LEU A 325 -12.34 -6.78 -4.53
CA LEU A 325 -12.84 -7.90 -5.32
C LEU A 325 -14.25 -8.40 -4.91
N ALA A 326 -14.87 -7.80 -3.90
CA ALA A 326 -16.16 -8.27 -3.35
C ALA A 326 -17.26 -8.41 -4.41
N ASP A 327 -17.36 -7.46 -5.34
CA ASP A 327 -18.39 -7.39 -6.39
C ASP A 327 -17.91 -7.87 -7.76
N ARG A 328 -16.73 -8.50 -7.84
CA ARG A 328 -16.16 -9.03 -9.09
C ARG A 328 -16.43 -10.52 -9.25
N PHE A 329 -16.02 -11.09 -10.37
CA PHE A 329 -16.17 -12.53 -10.71
C PHE A 329 -17.61 -13.01 -10.76
N SER A 330 -18.50 -12.21 -11.35
CA SER A 330 -19.95 -12.48 -11.33
C SER A 330 -20.48 -13.19 -12.59
N ASP A 331 -19.71 -13.26 -13.68
CA ASP A 331 -20.13 -13.95 -14.91
C ASP A 331 -19.79 -15.46 -14.88
N PRO A 332 -20.44 -16.28 -15.73
CA PRO A 332 -20.26 -17.74 -15.70
C PRO A 332 -18.84 -18.22 -15.91
N VAL A 333 -18.01 -17.48 -16.69
CA VAL A 333 -16.60 -17.87 -16.96
C VAL A 333 -15.74 -17.57 -15.73
N SER A 334 -15.93 -16.42 -15.11
CA SER A 334 -15.11 -15.97 -13.98
C SER A 334 -15.53 -16.58 -12.64
N SER A 335 -16.76 -17.06 -12.51
CA SER A 335 -17.36 -17.51 -11.25
C SER A 335 -16.61 -18.63 -10.53
N ALA A 336 -15.84 -19.46 -11.24
CA ALA A 336 -15.01 -20.51 -10.66
C ALA A 336 -13.95 -19.96 -9.68
N ALA A 337 -13.54 -18.71 -9.86
CA ALA A 337 -12.53 -18.07 -9.03
C ALA A 337 -13.07 -17.53 -7.69
N ARG A 338 -14.40 -17.42 -7.52
CA ARG A 338 -15.03 -16.87 -6.31
C ARG A 338 -14.66 -17.69 -5.07
N GLY A 339 -14.20 -17.01 -4.02
CA GLY A 339 -13.77 -17.64 -2.77
C GLY A 339 -12.43 -18.39 -2.86
N VAL A 340 -11.82 -18.47 -4.05
CA VAL A 340 -10.58 -19.23 -4.30
C VAL A 340 -9.42 -18.29 -4.64
N ALA A 341 -9.59 -17.43 -5.64
CA ALA A 341 -8.52 -16.52 -6.05
C ALA A 341 -8.33 -15.37 -5.05
N ARG A 342 -7.07 -15.01 -4.85
CA ARG A 342 -6.66 -13.83 -4.09
C ARG A 342 -5.83 -12.93 -4.98
N ALA A 343 -6.10 -11.63 -4.99
CA ALA A 343 -5.34 -10.73 -5.85
C ALA A 343 -5.35 -9.28 -5.37
N LYS A 344 -4.26 -8.58 -5.75
CA LYS A 344 -4.22 -7.13 -5.75
C LYS A 344 -4.81 -6.60 -7.05
N THR A 345 -5.70 -5.64 -6.93
CA THR A 345 -6.25 -4.88 -8.07
C THR A 345 -5.45 -3.62 -8.34
N GLY A 346 -5.37 -3.20 -9.59
CA GLY A 346 -4.88 -1.88 -9.99
C GLY A 346 -5.86 -1.21 -10.94
N THR A 347 -6.18 0.06 -10.70
CA THR A 347 -7.08 0.84 -11.58
C THR A 347 -6.65 2.31 -11.60
N LEU A 348 -6.43 2.83 -12.80
CA LEU A 348 -6.40 4.25 -13.13
C LEU A 348 -7.25 4.45 -14.39
N SER A 349 -7.48 5.70 -14.80
CA SER A 349 -8.12 5.96 -16.09
C SER A 349 -7.34 5.26 -17.21
N PHE A 350 -8.00 4.43 -18.02
CA PHE A 350 -7.41 3.66 -19.12
C PHE A 350 -6.36 2.62 -18.69
N VAL A 351 -6.35 2.22 -17.43
CA VAL A 351 -5.43 1.22 -16.87
C VAL A 351 -6.20 0.27 -15.95
N SER A 352 -6.02 -1.02 -16.15
CA SER A 352 -6.50 -2.07 -15.26
C SER A 352 -5.43 -3.12 -15.08
N SER A 353 -5.34 -3.70 -13.88
CA SER A 353 -4.43 -4.81 -13.60
C SER A 353 -4.94 -5.67 -12.45
N LEU A 354 -4.59 -6.95 -12.49
CA LEU A 354 -4.95 -7.94 -11.48
C LEU A 354 -3.80 -8.94 -11.34
N ALA A 355 -3.21 -9.04 -10.16
CA ALA A 355 -2.12 -9.98 -9.92
C ALA A 355 -2.27 -10.68 -8.57
N GLY A 356 -1.99 -11.96 -8.53
CA GLY A 356 -2.17 -12.78 -7.34
C GLY A 356 -2.06 -14.27 -7.58
N THR A 357 -2.90 -15.04 -6.88
CA THR A 357 -2.85 -16.50 -6.84
C THR A 357 -4.23 -17.12 -6.95
N THR A 358 -4.30 -18.32 -7.51
CA THR A 358 -5.51 -19.16 -7.47
C THR A 358 -5.13 -20.63 -7.42
N VAL A 359 -6.11 -21.49 -7.12
CA VAL A 359 -5.96 -22.94 -7.17
C VAL A 359 -6.81 -23.47 -8.32
N THR A 360 -6.22 -24.28 -9.19
CA THR A 360 -6.92 -24.91 -10.31
C THR A 360 -7.89 -25.99 -9.84
N ARG A 361 -8.78 -26.46 -10.71
CA ARG A 361 -9.69 -27.56 -10.41
C ARG A 361 -8.95 -28.81 -9.92
N ASP A 362 -7.77 -29.09 -10.46
CA ASP A 362 -6.96 -30.27 -10.12
C ASP A 362 -6.02 -30.02 -8.93
N GLY A 363 -6.23 -28.89 -8.21
CA GLY A 363 -5.54 -28.58 -6.97
C GLY A 363 -4.12 -28.00 -7.13
N ALA A 364 -3.72 -27.61 -8.34
CA ALA A 364 -2.44 -26.92 -8.54
C ALA A 364 -2.56 -25.45 -8.15
N LEU A 365 -1.60 -24.97 -7.35
CA LEU A 365 -1.47 -23.56 -7.02
C LEU A 365 -0.77 -22.84 -8.17
N VAL A 366 -1.38 -21.78 -8.69
CA VAL A 366 -0.84 -20.97 -9.78
C VAL A 366 -0.80 -19.50 -9.39
N VAL A 367 0.19 -18.81 -9.95
CA VAL A 367 0.40 -17.37 -9.79
C VAL A 367 0.11 -16.68 -11.11
N TYR A 368 -0.48 -15.50 -11.07
CA TYR A 368 -0.80 -14.76 -12.27
C TYR A 368 -0.58 -13.26 -12.12
N ALA A 369 -0.30 -12.60 -13.23
CA ALA A 369 -0.39 -11.15 -13.39
C ALA A 369 -1.04 -10.86 -14.74
N VAL A 370 -2.05 -9.99 -14.76
CA VAL A 370 -2.83 -9.60 -15.93
C VAL A 370 -2.92 -8.08 -15.96
N LEU A 371 -2.60 -7.48 -17.11
CA LEU A 371 -2.61 -6.02 -17.29
C LEU A 371 -3.30 -5.65 -18.59
N ALA A 372 -4.06 -4.54 -18.56
CA ALA A 372 -4.63 -3.89 -19.73
C ALA A 372 -4.39 -2.37 -19.64
N ASN A 373 -3.85 -1.78 -20.71
CA ASN A 373 -3.55 -0.36 -20.78
C ASN A 373 -4.09 0.27 -22.06
N GLY A 374 -4.63 1.48 -21.95
CA GLY A 374 -5.16 2.27 -23.08
C GLY A 374 -6.66 2.06 -23.34
N GLN A 375 -7.31 1.07 -22.73
CA GLN A 375 -8.75 0.80 -22.91
C GLN A 375 -9.63 1.92 -22.35
N VAL A 376 -10.64 2.31 -23.12
CA VAL A 376 -11.62 3.32 -22.68
C VAL A 376 -12.64 2.75 -21.69
N SER A 377 -12.96 1.46 -21.77
CA SER A 377 -13.86 0.78 -20.86
C SER A 377 -13.09 0.07 -19.73
N GLY A 378 -13.08 0.69 -18.55
CA GLY A 378 -12.52 0.03 -17.36
C GLY A 378 -13.33 -1.19 -16.92
N TRP A 379 -14.61 -1.29 -17.27
CA TRP A 379 -15.45 -2.44 -17.00
C TRP A 379 -15.04 -3.65 -17.83
N GLU A 380 -14.89 -3.48 -19.15
CA GLU A 380 -14.48 -4.56 -20.06
C GLU A 380 -13.10 -5.13 -19.66
N ALA A 381 -12.17 -4.26 -19.24
CA ALA A 381 -10.87 -4.71 -18.75
C ALA A 381 -11.00 -5.59 -17.49
N LYS A 382 -11.81 -5.18 -16.52
CA LYS A 382 -12.05 -5.95 -15.30
C LYS A 382 -12.72 -7.30 -15.59
N VAL A 383 -13.70 -7.32 -16.50
CA VAL A 383 -14.38 -8.56 -16.93
C VAL A 383 -13.37 -9.50 -17.59
N TRP A 384 -12.52 -8.99 -18.46
CA TRP A 384 -11.48 -9.80 -19.11
C TRP A 384 -10.48 -10.36 -18.10
N GLU A 385 -9.98 -9.56 -17.17
CA GLU A 385 -9.10 -10.00 -16.08
C GLU A 385 -9.75 -11.11 -15.26
N ASP A 386 -11.01 -10.92 -14.85
CA ASP A 386 -11.77 -11.90 -14.07
C ASP A 386 -11.93 -13.22 -14.83
N ARG A 387 -12.17 -13.15 -16.15
CA ARG A 387 -12.29 -14.34 -17.01
C ARG A 387 -10.97 -15.07 -17.18
N VAL A 388 -9.84 -14.34 -17.31
CA VAL A 388 -8.51 -14.97 -17.29
C VAL A 388 -8.34 -15.80 -16.03
N VAL A 389 -8.62 -15.23 -14.86
CA VAL A 389 -8.49 -15.95 -13.58
C VAL A 389 -9.54 -17.06 -13.45
N GLY A 390 -10.75 -16.85 -13.96
CA GLY A 390 -11.79 -17.88 -13.99
C GLY A 390 -11.40 -19.10 -14.83
N VAL A 391 -10.78 -18.89 -15.99
CA VAL A 391 -10.21 -19.97 -16.82
C VAL A 391 -9.14 -20.73 -16.04
N LEU A 392 -8.20 -20.04 -15.38
CA LEU A 392 -7.17 -20.67 -14.55
C LEU A 392 -7.76 -21.55 -13.45
N THR A 393 -8.73 -21.00 -12.70
CA THR A 393 -9.34 -21.70 -11.56
C THR A 393 -10.21 -22.88 -12.04
N GLY A 394 -10.92 -22.69 -13.14
CA GLY A 394 -11.78 -23.72 -13.73
C GLY A 394 -11.06 -24.80 -14.53
N CYS A 395 -9.76 -24.61 -14.81
CA CYS A 395 -8.99 -25.55 -15.64
C CYS A 395 -8.79 -26.89 -14.92
N GLY A 396 -9.18 -27.98 -15.64
CA GLY A 396 -8.81 -29.36 -15.44
C GLY A 396 -8.17 -29.87 -16.75
N CYS A 397 -7.30 -29.08 -17.33
CA CYS A 397 -6.77 -29.25 -18.68
C CYS A 397 -5.29 -29.62 -18.71
#